data_a7b4b535d6214121c4594d718de9a6f8
#
_entry.id   a7b4b535d6214121c4594d718de9a6f8
#
_cell.length_a   1.000
_cell.length_b   1.000
_cell.length_c   1.000
_cell.angle_alpha   90.00
_cell.angle_beta   90.00
_cell.angle_gamma   90.00
#
_symmetry.space_group_name_H-M   'P 1'
#
loop_
_entity.id
_entity.type
_entity.pdbx_description
1 polymer ?
#
loop_
_entity_poly.entity_id
_entity_poly.type
_entity_poly.pdbx_seq_one_letter_code
_entity_poly.pdbx_strand_id
1 'polypeptide(L)'
;MAVGSGITCTLAAAAAGLLTACEPCDTSVVPSIVVEVVDSVTGEAAASGALGLATDGGYTDTLEVHALDATGRPLSLATRGERVGNYSVRVMQAGYAVWERANIRIRSEGCHTNRAELTARLQSAF
;
A
#
# COMPACT_ATOMS: atom_id res chain seq x y z
N MET A 1 2.15 -23.52 10.01
CA MET A 1 2.19 -23.04 10.27
C MET A 1 2.15 -22.59 10.45
N ALA A 2 1.81 -22.75 10.55
CA ALA A 2 1.73 -22.16 10.73
C ALA A 2 1.81 -21.69 11.21
N VAL A 3 1.70 -21.74 11.32
CA VAL A 3 1.86 -21.23 11.68
C VAL A 3 1.95 -20.58 12.05
N GLY A 4 2.07 -20.52 12.08
CA GLY A 4 2.14 -20.01 12.41
C GLY A 4 1.96 -19.38 12.93
N SER A 5 1.78 -19.31 12.70
CA SER A 5 1.64 -18.62 13.01
C SER A 5 1.09 -18.22 13.94
N GLY A 6 1.25 -17.92 14.37
CA GLY A 6 0.88 -17.24 15.29
C GLY A 6 -0.37 -17.35 15.83
N ILE A 7 -0.90 -18.10 15.71
CA ILE A 7 -2.03 -18.17 16.16
C ILE A 7 -2.08 -18.51 17.43
N THR A 8 -1.85 -17.96 18.18
CA THR A 8 -1.92 -18.21 19.40
C THR A 8 -3.20 -18.34 19.93
N CYS A 9 -4.01 -18.65 19.46
CA CYS A 9 -5.24 -18.71 20.01
C CYS A 9 -5.28 -19.73 20.90
N THR A 10 -5.12 -19.89 21.56
CA THR A 10 -5.04 -20.77 22.34
C THR A 10 -5.91 -21.21 23.08
N LEU A 11 -6.29 -21.62 23.17
CA LEU A 11 -6.95 -22.15 23.86
C LEU A 11 -7.50 -22.00 24.94
N ALA A 12 -7.23 -21.56 25.36
CA ALA A 12 -7.68 -21.23 26.48
C ALA A 12 -8.99 -21.46 26.49
N ALA A 13 -9.43 -21.27 25.72
CA ALA A 13 -10.65 -21.35 25.66
C ALA A 13 -11.17 -22.38 26.20
N ALA A 14 -10.65 -23.15 26.13
CA ALA A 14 -11.16 -24.19 26.58
C ALA A 14 -12.03 -23.94 27.58
N ALA A 15 -11.69 -23.49 28.32
CA ALA A 15 -12.45 -23.37 29.37
C ALA A 15 -13.77 -23.01 29.10
N ALA A 16 -14.07 -22.16 28.76
CA ALA A 16 -15.35 -21.77 28.62
C ALA A 16 -15.89 -22.11 27.42
N GLY A 17 -15.34 -22.67 26.87
CA GLY A 17 -15.93 -22.94 25.74
C GLY A 17 -16.02 -21.81 24.92
N LEU A 18 -15.46 -21.06 24.94
CA LEU A 18 -15.63 -19.97 24.21
C LEU A 18 -14.84 -19.88 23.22
N LEU A 19 -14.88 -19.85 22.50
CA LEU A 19 -14.22 -19.73 21.59
C LEU A 19 -13.69 -18.79 21.04
N THR A 20 -13.29 -18.44 20.93
CA THR A 20 -12.79 -17.79 20.43
C THR A 20 -12.31 -17.33 19.48
N ALA A 21 -12.21 -16.93 19.19
CA ALA A 21 -11.87 -16.19 18.33
C ALA A 21 -10.60 -16.04 17.82
N CYS A 22 -9.83 -16.69 17.70
CA CYS A 22 -8.62 -16.44 17.14
C CYS A 22 -8.68 -16.88 15.79
N GLU A 23 -8.55 -16.13 14.84
CA GLU A 23 -8.52 -16.51 13.47
C GLU A 23 -7.12 -16.52 12.96
N PRO A 24 -6.74 -17.48 12.16
CA PRO A 24 -5.40 -17.49 11.59
C PRO A 24 -5.22 -16.29 10.67
N CYS A 25 -4.04 -15.85 10.54
CA CYS A 25 -3.75 -14.76 9.64
C CYS A 25 -3.94 -15.22 8.21
N ASP A 26 -4.58 -14.36 7.43
CA ASP A 26 -4.75 -14.58 6.04
C ASP A 26 -3.39 -14.54 5.37
N THR A 27 -3.14 -15.39 4.41
CA THR A 27 -1.86 -15.41 3.75
C THR A 27 -1.82 -14.45 2.56
N SER A 28 -2.90 -13.78 2.25
CA SER A 28 -2.86 -12.85 1.14
C SER A 28 -1.99 -11.66 1.49
N VAL A 29 -1.35 -11.07 0.49
CA VAL A 29 -0.53 -9.91 0.67
C VAL A 29 -1.35 -8.68 0.33
N VAL A 30 -1.43 -7.74 1.24
CA VAL A 30 -2.19 -6.52 1.05
C VAL A 30 -1.20 -5.38 0.89
N PRO A 31 -1.25 -4.62 -0.19
CA PRO A 31 -0.29 -3.53 -0.34
C PRO A 31 -0.41 -2.55 0.82
N SER A 32 0.73 -2.15 1.37
CA SER A 32 0.72 -1.22 2.49
C SER A 32 0.62 0.23 2.04
N ILE A 33 1.00 0.55 0.82
CA ILE A 33 0.89 1.91 0.29
C ILE A 33 0.22 1.84 -1.07
N VAL A 34 -0.85 2.61 -1.23
CA VAL A 34 -1.56 2.72 -2.51
C VAL A 34 -1.62 4.19 -2.85
N VAL A 35 -1.23 4.54 -4.06
CA VAL A 35 -1.20 5.92 -4.52
C VAL A 35 -2.06 6.06 -5.76
N GLU A 36 -3.13 6.82 -5.65
CA GLU A 36 -3.93 7.15 -6.81
C GLU A 36 -3.22 8.29 -7.52
N VAL A 37 -3.03 8.20 -8.81
CA VAL A 37 -2.26 9.20 -9.58
C VAL A 37 -3.19 9.85 -10.58
N VAL A 38 -3.40 11.15 -10.42
CA VAL A 38 -4.34 11.89 -11.26
C VAL A 38 -3.75 13.23 -11.67
N ASP A 39 -4.26 13.76 -12.76
CA ASP A 39 -3.91 15.12 -13.19
C ASP A 39 -4.56 16.10 -12.23
N SER A 40 -3.82 17.08 -11.74
CA SER A 40 -4.32 17.99 -10.72
C SER A 40 -5.41 18.93 -11.22
N VAL A 41 -5.50 19.12 -12.53
CA VAL A 41 -6.49 20.02 -13.10
C VAL A 41 -7.71 19.27 -13.59
N THR A 42 -7.53 18.18 -14.31
CA THR A 42 -8.66 17.47 -14.90
C THR A 42 -9.19 16.35 -14.02
N GLY A 43 -8.38 15.87 -13.09
CA GLY A 43 -8.76 14.72 -12.27
C GLY A 43 -8.66 13.39 -12.99
N GLU A 44 -8.19 13.39 -14.23
CA GLU A 44 -8.11 12.15 -14.99
C GLU A 44 -6.94 11.30 -14.53
N ALA A 45 -7.07 10.00 -14.71
CA ALA A 45 -6.03 9.07 -14.32
C ALA A 45 -4.74 9.38 -15.06
N ALA A 46 -3.64 9.44 -14.36
CA ALA A 46 -2.33 9.77 -14.90
C ALA A 46 -1.27 8.75 -14.49
N ALA A 47 -1.65 7.56 -14.10
CA ALA A 47 -0.70 6.56 -13.65
C ALA A 47 -0.05 5.78 -14.80
N SER A 48 -0.60 5.86 -16.00
CA SER A 48 -0.08 5.07 -17.11
C SER A 48 1.33 5.55 -17.47
N GLY A 49 2.29 4.65 -17.36
CA GLY A 49 3.68 4.99 -17.63
C GLY A 49 4.38 5.70 -16.50
N ALA A 50 3.71 5.96 -15.39
CA ALA A 50 4.34 6.64 -14.26
C ALA A 50 5.25 5.69 -13.51
N LEU A 51 6.31 6.23 -12.92
CA LEU A 51 7.20 5.47 -12.06
C LEU A 51 6.95 5.91 -10.63
N GLY A 52 6.55 4.98 -9.78
CA GLY A 52 6.35 5.26 -8.37
C GLY A 52 7.37 4.51 -7.55
N LEU A 53 7.94 5.18 -6.57
CA LEU A 53 8.94 4.60 -5.68
C LEU A 53 8.57 4.88 -4.24
N ALA A 54 8.69 3.86 -3.39
CA ALA A 54 8.54 4.02 -1.94
C ALA A 54 9.87 3.67 -1.32
N THR A 55 10.45 4.60 -0.60
CA THR A 55 11.81 4.45 -0.08
C THR A 55 11.84 4.60 1.43
N ASP A 56 12.55 3.71 2.10
CA ASP A 56 12.79 3.79 3.54
C ASP A 56 14.28 3.52 3.73
N GLY A 57 15.06 4.59 3.95
CA GLY A 57 16.50 4.43 4.07
C GLY A 57 17.08 3.83 2.80
N GLY A 58 17.75 2.73 2.92
CA GLY A 58 18.35 2.08 1.76
C GLY A 58 17.42 1.13 1.02
N TYR A 59 16.17 0.99 1.48
CA TYR A 59 15.23 0.09 0.85
C TYR A 59 14.33 0.88 -0.13
N THR A 60 14.14 0.36 -1.31
CA THR A 60 13.26 0.98 -2.30
C THR A 60 12.35 -0.09 -2.90
N ASP A 61 11.05 0.23 -2.93
CA ASP A 61 10.07 -0.63 -3.58
C ASP A 61 9.52 0.14 -4.78
N THR A 62 9.54 -0.48 -5.94
CA THR A 62 8.96 0.12 -7.14
C THR A 62 7.49 -0.25 -7.16
N LEU A 63 6.63 0.75 -7.20
CA LEU A 63 5.20 0.52 -7.17
C LEU A 63 4.70 -0.04 -8.49
N GLU A 64 3.66 -0.85 -8.42
CA GLU A 64 3.08 -1.48 -9.60
C GLU A 64 1.64 -1.03 -9.76
N VAL A 65 1.10 -1.15 -10.96
CA VAL A 65 -0.29 -0.78 -11.20
C VAL A 65 -1.17 -1.63 -10.30
N HIS A 66 -2.07 -0.97 -9.58
CA HIS A 66 -2.94 -1.62 -8.61
C HIS A 66 -4.39 -1.64 -9.08
N ALA A 67 -4.89 -0.53 -9.56
CA ALA A 67 -6.28 -0.44 -9.98
C ALA A 67 -6.40 0.35 -11.28
N LEU A 68 -7.47 0.09 -11.99
CA LEU A 68 -7.78 0.77 -13.25
C LEU A 68 -9.00 1.63 -13.04
N ASP A 69 -9.14 2.68 -13.86
CA ASP A 69 -10.35 3.50 -13.82
C ASP A 69 -11.44 2.82 -14.66
N ALA A 70 -12.59 3.48 -14.77
CA ALA A 70 -13.73 2.90 -15.49
C ALA A 70 -13.46 2.68 -16.96
N THR A 71 -12.47 3.34 -17.52
CA THR A 71 -12.14 3.19 -18.94
C THR A 71 -11.02 2.18 -19.14
N GLY A 72 -10.50 1.58 -18.07
CA GLY A 72 -9.43 0.61 -18.16
C GLY A 72 -8.04 1.19 -18.10
N ARG A 73 -7.89 2.46 -17.77
CA ARG A 73 -6.58 3.08 -17.66
C ARG A 73 -6.04 2.92 -16.25
N PRO A 74 -4.73 2.74 -16.09
CA PRO A 74 -4.14 2.65 -14.75
C PRO A 74 -4.48 3.89 -13.93
N LEU A 75 -5.02 3.69 -12.76
CA LEU A 75 -5.43 4.77 -11.87
C LEU A 75 -4.54 4.84 -10.64
N SER A 76 -4.12 3.72 -10.11
CA SER A 76 -3.30 3.74 -8.90
C SER A 76 -2.14 2.79 -8.99
N LEU A 77 -1.13 3.07 -8.18
CA LEU A 77 0.07 2.27 -8.03
C LEU A 77 0.15 1.82 -6.59
N ALA A 78 0.79 0.69 -6.34
CA ALA A 78 0.88 0.16 -4.99
C ALA A 78 2.19 -0.57 -4.75
N THR A 79 2.59 -0.64 -3.47
CA THR A 79 3.72 -1.46 -3.07
C THR A 79 3.38 -2.91 -3.29
N ARG A 80 4.41 -3.74 -3.44
CA ARG A 80 4.19 -5.15 -3.69
C ARG A 80 3.94 -5.95 -2.44
N GLY A 81 4.19 -5.42 -1.29
CA GLY A 81 4.06 -6.19 -0.07
C GLY A 81 3.75 -5.35 1.14
N GLU A 82 4.00 -5.95 2.29
CA GLU A 82 3.71 -5.33 3.57
C GLU A 82 5.01 -5.27 4.33
N ARG A 83 5.64 -4.13 4.35
CA ARG A 83 6.89 -3.96 5.08
C ARG A 83 6.78 -2.74 5.96
N VAL A 84 6.95 -2.95 7.25
CA VAL A 84 6.94 -1.86 8.22
C VAL A 84 8.07 -0.88 7.93
N GLY A 85 7.82 0.37 8.07
CA GLY A 85 8.85 1.40 7.86
C GLY A 85 8.27 2.79 7.83
N ASN A 86 9.14 3.75 7.60
CA ASN A 86 8.75 5.14 7.44
C ASN A 86 9.19 5.55 6.04
N TYR A 87 8.24 5.73 5.17
CA TYR A 87 8.53 5.84 3.75
C TYR A 87 8.40 7.24 3.20
N SER A 88 9.20 7.51 2.17
CA SER A 88 8.96 8.64 1.28
C SER A 88 8.48 8.06 -0.04
N VAL A 89 7.41 8.61 -0.58
CA VAL A 89 6.82 8.12 -1.82
C VAL A 89 7.01 9.20 -2.88
N ARG A 90 7.46 8.77 -4.05
CA ARG A 90 7.75 9.68 -5.15
C ARG A 90 7.08 9.14 -6.40
N VAL A 91 6.42 10.01 -7.15
CA VAL A 91 5.79 9.62 -8.41
C VAL A 91 6.34 10.53 -9.50
N MET A 92 6.85 9.92 -10.58
CA MET A 92 7.41 10.62 -11.70
C MET A 92 6.64 10.23 -12.95
N GLN A 93 6.18 11.23 -13.70
CA GLN A 93 5.43 11.01 -14.92
C GLN A 93 5.83 12.05 -15.94
N ALA A 94 6.01 11.63 -17.19
CA ALA A 94 6.40 12.55 -18.24
C ALA A 94 5.40 13.69 -18.36
N GLY A 95 5.89 14.90 -18.48
CA GLY A 95 5.04 16.07 -18.61
C GLY A 95 4.57 16.66 -17.30
N TYR A 96 4.94 16.06 -16.18
CA TYR A 96 4.51 16.52 -14.87
C TYR A 96 5.70 16.76 -13.95
N ALA A 97 5.52 17.67 -13.01
CA ALA A 97 6.51 17.86 -11.97
C ALA A 97 6.49 16.63 -11.05
N VAL A 98 7.63 16.32 -10.46
CA VAL A 98 7.72 15.18 -9.54
C VAL A 98 6.85 15.42 -8.33
N TRP A 99 6.10 14.41 -7.92
CA TRP A 99 5.27 14.47 -6.73
C TRP A 99 5.95 13.65 -5.63
N GLU A 100 5.99 14.18 -4.42
CA GLU A 100 6.59 13.48 -3.29
C GLU A 100 5.78 13.64 -2.03
N ARG A 101 5.79 12.63 -1.20
CA ARG A 101 5.19 12.70 0.13
C ARG A 101 6.09 11.92 1.08
N ALA A 102 6.53 12.54 2.17
CA ALA A 102 7.40 11.90 3.15
C ALA A 102 6.61 11.49 4.39
N ASN A 103 7.26 10.77 5.24
CA ASN A 103 6.72 10.35 6.55
C ASN A 103 5.45 9.54 6.45
N ILE A 104 5.44 8.60 5.52
CA ILE A 104 4.35 7.65 5.40
C ILE A 104 4.70 6.49 6.31
N ARG A 105 4.04 6.40 7.45
CA ARG A 105 4.38 5.40 8.44
C ARG A 105 3.57 4.15 8.25
N ILE A 106 4.24 3.06 8.09
CA ILE A 106 3.62 1.75 7.95
C ILE A 106 3.98 0.94 9.18
N ARG A 107 2.98 0.50 9.91
CA ARG A 107 3.15 -0.23 11.16
C ARG A 107 2.46 -1.56 11.05
N SER A 108 2.89 -2.48 11.89
CA SER A 108 2.21 -3.76 11.99
C SER A 108 0.89 -3.59 12.73
N GLU A 109 -0.17 -4.14 12.20
CA GLU A 109 -1.48 -4.11 12.83
C GLU A 109 -2.04 -5.52 12.77
N GLY A 110 -1.60 -6.38 13.66
CA GLY A 110 -2.06 -7.76 13.67
C GLY A 110 -1.44 -8.55 12.53
N CYS A 111 -2.26 -9.15 11.70
CA CYS A 111 -1.78 -9.99 10.63
C CYS A 111 -1.23 -9.21 9.44
N HIS A 112 -1.57 -7.96 9.33
CA HIS A 112 -1.16 -7.13 8.20
C HIS A 112 -0.64 -5.80 8.72
N THR A 113 -0.05 -5.02 7.84
CA THR A 113 0.31 -3.65 8.17
C THR A 113 -0.90 -2.76 7.96
N ASN A 114 -0.85 -1.55 8.52
CA ASN A 114 -1.84 -0.55 8.15
C ASN A 114 -1.65 -0.22 6.67
N ARG A 115 -2.65 0.38 6.08
CA ARG A 115 -2.59 0.74 4.67
C ARG A 115 -2.68 2.24 4.54
N ALA A 116 -1.71 2.82 3.88
CA ALA A 116 -1.71 4.25 3.60
C ALA A 116 -2.24 4.45 2.19
N GLU A 117 -3.28 5.27 2.06
CA GLU A 117 -3.85 5.58 0.76
C GLU A 117 -3.59 7.04 0.46
N LEU A 118 -2.89 7.29 -0.62
CA LEU A 118 -2.46 8.63 -0.99
C LEU A 118 -3.04 8.99 -2.34
N THR A 119 -3.19 10.29 -2.59
CA THR A 119 -3.56 10.78 -3.90
C THR A 119 -2.46 11.69 -4.38
N ALA A 120 -1.82 11.32 -5.48
CA ALA A 120 -0.80 12.14 -6.10
C ALA A 120 -1.47 12.98 -7.18
N ARG A 121 -1.66 14.25 -6.89
CA ARG A 121 -2.25 15.16 -7.86
C ARG A 121 -1.10 15.80 -8.60
N LEU A 122 -0.84 15.30 -9.79
CA LEU A 122 0.33 15.73 -10.56
C LEU A 122 0.10 17.07 -11.22
N GLN A 123 1.09 17.92 -11.16
CA GLN A 123 1.00 19.24 -11.76
C GLN A 123 1.84 19.28 -13.01
N SER A 124 1.28 19.89 -14.05
CA SER A 124 1.98 20.00 -15.32
C SER A 124 3.32 20.70 -15.11
N ALA A 125 4.35 20.20 -15.76
CA ALA A 125 5.67 20.82 -15.71
C ALA A 125 5.79 22.02 -16.64
N PHE A 126 4.77 22.30 -17.44
CA PHE A 126 4.83 23.35 -18.43
C PHE A 126 3.87 24.51 -18.16
#